data_2bec101f9a3cd62609576480b76ee5cc
#
_entry.id   2bec101f9a3cd62609576480b76ee5cc
#
_cell.length_a   1.000
_cell.length_b   1.000
_cell.length_c   1.000
_cell.angle_alpha   90.00
_cell.angle_beta   90.00
_cell.angle_gamma   90.00
#
_symmetry.space_group_name_H-M   'P 1'
#
loop_
_entity.id
_entity.type
_entity.pdbx_description
1 polymer ?
#
loop_
_entity_poly.entity_id
_entity_poly.type
_entity_poly.pdbx_seq_one_letter_code
_entity_poly.pdbx_strand_id
1 'polypeptide(L)'
;MLLSQTKLVAVLSLLEKEEWGDLQDFILGKTSAESDLFGVFLFFKAQKETLHLLSETEAVVDRFFSHLTTKVFQNHMSTLFAYSESWLAIREMLTKKYESDLFLLEAYNRRGAYKLANQTYESFETKLSNEKHLDLTLEKSRHRALTAQYFSNNPIKNEAGGRLYEELVESGLKSVKEHALIWLTELYNFGAVTEYDYSALIQTLHSFIPILPESQLSQDLEKLVCLFSDNDITAFESLLGSLKSKAYREGEFTHTLITLYLIVKGNTLHSMGKLHNVAAIAELYNIAMESGVLMEKGRISMVRFTNMISALSAIESYAWVEQFITRWIGNVITTDLKASTNLAHALNSFYHEKYKDVIRYTAQTSYGSPDQKLRAFALHIIALYA
;
A
#
# COMPACT_ATOMS: atom_id res chain seq x y z
N MET A 1 10.27 25.90 20.99
CA MET A 1 9.82 24.99 19.90
C MET A 1 9.11 23.81 20.53
N LEU A 2 7.89 23.50 20.08
CA LEU A 2 7.13 22.35 20.59
C LEU A 2 7.80 21.03 20.12
N LEU A 3 8.13 20.14 21.07
CA LEU A 3 8.73 18.84 20.77
C LEU A 3 7.81 17.97 19.92
N SER A 4 6.50 18.02 20.19
CA SER A 4 5.47 17.28 19.42
C SER A 4 5.44 17.61 17.93
N GLN A 5 6.00 18.75 17.52
CA GLN A 5 6.06 19.18 16.11
C GLN A 5 7.42 18.94 15.45
N THR A 6 8.35 18.26 16.12
CA THR A 6 9.68 17.98 15.58
C THR A 6 9.66 16.79 14.62
N LYS A 7 10.63 16.78 13.68
CA LYS A 7 10.82 15.67 12.75
C LYS A 7 11.10 14.34 13.48
N LEU A 8 11.85 14.40 14.59
CA LEU A 8 12.10 13.19 15.40
C LEU A 8 10.80 12.60 15.92
N VAL A 9 9.95 13.44 16.55
CA VAL A 9 8.66 12.96 17.07
C VAL A 9 7.77 12.45 15.94
N ALA A 10 7.76 13.11 14.79
CA ALA A 10 7.01 12.62 13.62
C ALA A 10 7.45 11.21 13.20
N VAL A 11 8.77 10.95 13.10
CA VAL A 11 9.30 9.62 12.76
C VAL A 11 9.00 8.60 13.87
N LEU A 12 9.23 8.95 15.13
CA LEU A 12 8.98 8.04 16.26
C LEU A 12 7.49 7.68 16.42
N SER A 13 6.58 8.58 16.02
CA SER A 13 5.13 8.32 16.02
C SER A 13 4.68 7.32 14.95
N LEU A 14 5.52 7.01 13.96
CA LEU A 14 5.25 5.98 12.95
C LEU A 14 5.51 4.57 13.48
N LEU A 15 6.28 4.45 14.57
CA LEU A 15 6.73 3.15 15.10
C LEU A 15 5.59 2.39 15.77
N GLU A 16 5.52 1.11 15.48
CA GLU A 16 4.68 0.16 16.18
C GLU A 16 5.28 -0.23 17.53
N LYS A 17 4.49 -0.86 18.39
CA LYS A 17 4.89 -1.14 19.77
C LYS A 17 6.16 -2.01 19.86
N GLU A 18 6.26 -2.99 18.99
CA GLU A 18 7.38 -3.95 18.92
C GLU A 18 8.66 -3.29 18.39
N GLU A 19 8.51 -2.32 17.49
CA GLU A 19 9.60 -1.65 16.80
C GLU A 19 10.50 -0.79 17.70
N TRP A 20 9.98 -0.34 18.83
CA TRP A 20 10.76 0.44 19.81
C TRP A 20 11.89 -0.35 20.46
N GLY A 21 11.74 -1.67 20.57
CA GLY A 21 12.81 -2.56 21.03
C GLY A 21 13.94 -2.65 20.04
N ASP A 22 13.60 -2.92 18.77
CA ASP A 22 14.57 -3.06 17.68
C ASP A 22 15.35 -1.75 17.43
N LEU A 23 14.64 -0.60 17.46
CA LEU A 23 15.27 0.71 17.35
C LEU A 23 16.22 0.99 18.53
N GLN A 24 15.85 0.60 19.76
CA GLN A 24 16.73 0.72 20.93
C GLN A 24 18.04 -0.05 20.73
N ASP A 25 17.96 -1.29 20.27
CA ASP A 25 19.15 -2.13 20.04
C ASP A 25 20.01 -1.57 18.92
N PHE A 26 19.40 -1.02 17.88
CA PHE A 26 20.11 -0.32 16.81
C PHE A 26 20.87 0.92 17.33
N ILE A 27 20.24 1.74 18.18
CA ILE A 27 20.86 2.94 18.77
C ILE A 27 21.98 2.53 19.72
N LEU A 28 21.81 1.49 20.55
CA LEU A 28 22.85 0.94 21.40
C LEU A 28 24.07 0.44 20.63
N GLY A 29 23.86 -0.09 19.42
CA GLY A 29 24.95 -0.43 18.51
C GLY A 29 25.76 0.78 17.97
N LYS A 30 25.24 2.01 18.15
CA LYS A 30 25.85 3.27 17.69
C LYS A 30 26.41 4.14 18.82
N THR A 31 25.97 3.90 20.07
CA THR A 31 26.33 4.70 21.24
C THR A 31 26.40 3.82 22.49
N SER A 32 26.92 4.37 23.62
CA SER A 32 26.90 3.63 24.88
C SER A 32 25.57 3.81 25.61
N ALA A 33 25.23 2.82 26.46
CA ALA A 33 24.04 2.87 27.31
C ALA A 33 24.07 4.04 28.33
N GLU A 34 25.25 4.54 28.66
CA GLU A 34 25.46 5.63 29.62
C GLU A 34 25.48 7.01 28.93
N SER A 35 25.35 7.08 27.62
CA SER A 35 25.40 8.35 26.88
C SER A 35 24.11 9.16 27.05
N ASP A 36 24.27 10.48 27.10
CA ASP A 36 23.12 11.42 27.09
C ASP A 36 22.20 11.21 25.88
N LEU A 37 22.78 10.87 24.74
CA LEU A 37 22.04 10.55 23.52
C LEU A 37 21.07 9.39 23.75
N PHE A 38 21.53 8.32 24.40
CA PHE A 38 20.69 7.18 24.71
C PHE A 38 19.65 7.53 25.79
N GLY A 39 20.04 8.34 26.79
CA GLY A 39 19.10 8.90 27.79
C GLY A 39 17.95 9.68 27.15
N VAL A 40 18.25 10.53 26.14
CA VAL A 40 17.24 11.27 25.38
C VAL A 40 16.33 10.31 24.60
N PHE A 41 16.87 9.25 24.00
CA PHE A 41 16.06 8.23 23.35
C PHE A 41 15.10 7.52 24.33
N LEU A 42 15.59 7.11 25.50
CA LEU A 42 14.78 6.46 26.53
C LEU A 42 13.64 7.35 27.02
N PHE A 43 13.88 8.66 27.11
CA PHE A 43 12.82 9.62 27.41
C PHE A 43 11.71 9.56 26.37
N PHE A 44 11.99 9.62 25.07
CA PHE A 44 10.97 9.50 24.02
C PHE A 44 10.28 8.14 24.06
N LYS A 45 11.03 7.06 24.27
CA LYS A 45 10.47 5.70 24.40
C LYS A 45 9.49 5.58 25.58
N ALA A 46 9.79 6.21 26.72
CA ALA A 46 8.89 6.24 27.87
C ALA A 46 7.61 7.04 27.60
N GLN A 47 7.66 8.02 26.71
CA GLN A 47 6.55 8.88 26.33
C GLN A 47 5.83 8.43 25.04
N LYS A 48 6.09 7.22 24.53
CA LYS A 48 5.62 6.76 23.21
C LYS A 48 4.12 6.91 22.96
N GLU A 49 3.29 6.74 23.98
CA GLU A 49 1.83 6.87 23.88
C GLU A 49 1.36 8.36 23.88
N THR A 50 2.22 9.26 24.34
CA THR A 50 1.91 10.67 24.56
C THR A 50 2.83 11.63 23.80
N LEU A 51 3.54 11.15 22.79
CA LEU A 51 4.47 11.96 21.98
C LEU A 51 3.81 13.24 21.44
N HIS A 52 2.55 13.17 21.06
CA HIS A 52 1.76 14.31 20.54
C HIS A 52 1.44 15.38 21.61
N LEU A 53 1.64 15.07 22.90
CA LEU A 53 1.40 15.98 24.03
C LEU A 53 2.67 16.61 24.58
N LEU A 54 3.85 16.29 24.01
CA LEU A 54 5.12 16.82 24.49
C LEU A 54 5.18 18.34 24.38
N SER A 55 5.58 18.97 25.48
CA SER A 55 5.68 20.42 25.66
C SER A 55 6.88 21.05 24.92
N GLU A 56 7.21 22.29 25.26
CA GLU A 56 8.35 22.99 24.68
C GLU A 56 9.68 22.35 25.07
N THR A 57 10.65 22.40 24.14
CA THR A 57 11.99 21.82 24.30
C THR A 57 12.66 22.29 25.59
N GLU A 58 12.61 23.58 25.90
CA GLU A 58 13.24 24.17 27.08
C GLU A 58 12.65 23.60 28.38
N ALA A 59 11.34 23.49 28.47
CA ALA A 59 10.68 22.93 29.64
C ALA A 59 11.04 21.44 29.87
N VAL A 60 11.27 20.66 28.80
CA VAL A 60 11.70 19.28 28.90
C VAL A 60 13.18 19.20 29.33
N VAL A 61 14.05 20.05 28.77
CA VAL A 61 15.47 20.11 29.15
C VAL A 61 15.60 20.48 30.61
N ASP A 62 14.95 21.55 31.07
CA ASP A 62 15.01 22.01 32.47
C ASP A 62 14.51 20.95 33.46
N ARG A 63 13.50 20.19 33.09
CA ARG A 63 12.88 19.20 33.97
C ARG A 63 13.59 17.86 34.02
N PHE A 64 14.05 17.36 32.86
CA PHE A 64 14.56 15.99 32.71
C PHE A 64 16.03 15.90 32.35
N PHE A 65 16.62 16.96 31.83
CA PHE A 65 17.99 17.00 31.30
C PHE A 65 18.72 18.28 31.74
N SER A 66 18.55 18.69 32.99
CA SER A 66 19.11 19.94 33.53
C SER A 66 20.65 20.05 33.45
N HIS A 67 21.34 18.93 33.21
CA HIS A 67 22.78 18.89 32.95
C HIS A 67 23.14 19.19 31.49
N LEU A 68 22.17 19.23 30.58
CA LEU A 68 22.37 19.57 29.17
C LEU A 68 21.93 21.01 28.87
N THR A 69 22.58 21.65 27.91
CA THR A 69 22.02 22.86 27.32
C THR A 69 20.97 22.49 26.26
N THR A 70 20.01 23.39 26.04
CA THR A 70 18.97 23.21 25.00
C THR A 70 19.59 22.90 23.64
N LYS A 71 20.73 23.53 23.30
CA LYS A 71 21.44 23.28 22.05
C LYS A 71 22.01 21.86 21.96
N VAL A 72 22.60 21.34 23.04
CA VAL A 72 23.12 19.96 23.10
C VAL A 72 21.99 18.96 22.98
N PHE A 73 20.88 19.18 23.68
CA PHE A 73 19.69 18.36 23.56
C PHE A 73 19.12 18.33 22.12
N GLN A 74 19.07 19.49 21.45
CA GLN A 74 18.64 19.57 20.04
C GLN A 74 19.60 18.81 19.09
N ASN A 75 20.92 18.85 19.37
CA ASN A 75 21.87 18.06 18.62
C ASN A 75 21.63 16.54 18.82
N HIS A 76 21.36 16.10 20.04
CA HIS A 76 20.98 14.71 20.29
C HIS A 76 19.70 14.31 19.57
N MET A 77 18.70 15.17 19.55
CA MET A 77 17.48 14.93 18.78
C MET A 77 17.75 14.79 17.27
N SER A 78 18.62 15.63 16.72
CA SER A 78 19.00 15.55 15.30
C SER A 78 19.75 14.26 14.99
N THR A 79 20.62 13.80 15.89
CA THR A 79 21.35 12.53 15.76
C THR A 79 20.37 11.34 15.87
N LEU A 80 19.45 11.37 16.83
CA LEU A 80 18.40 10.33 16.98
C LEU A 80 17.48 10.28 15.76
N PHE A 81 17.12 11.42 15.18
CA PHE A 81 16.36 11.48 13.95
C PHE A 81 17.09 10.77 12.81
N ALA A 82 18.38 11.07 12.58
CA ALA A 82 19.18 10.41 11.56
C ALA A 82 19.34 8.89 11.82
N TYR A 83 19.47 8.47 13.08
CA TYR A 83 19.52 7.05 13.43
C TYR A 83 18.19 6.36 13.20
N SER A 84 17.06 6.99 13.54
CA SER A 84 15.72 6.47 13.30
C SER A 84 15.43 6.31 11.81
N GLU A 85 15.79 7.29 10.98
CA GLU A 85 15.66 7.18 9.52
C GLU A 85 16.53 6.05 8.95
N SER A 86 17.79 5.94 9.42
CA SER A 86 18.69 4.87 8.98
C SER A 86 18.17 3.48 9.35
N TRP A 87 17.64 3.35 10.56
CA TRP A 87 17.03 2.10 11.03
C TRP A 87 15.80 1.74 10.21
N LEU A 88 14.88 2.69 9.97
CA LEU A 88 13.70 2.47 9.13
C LEU A 88 14.10 2.02 7.71
N ALA A 89 15.10 2.67 7.11
CA ALA A 89 15.57 2.30 5.78
C ALA A 89 16.14 0.88 5.72
N ILE A 90 16.93 0.47 6.73
CA ILE A 90 17.47 -0.89 6.84
C ILE A 90 16.33 -1.90 7.05
N ARG A 91 15.40 -1.59 7.92
CA ARG A 91 14.25 -2.45 8.21
C ARG A 91 13.39 -2.67 6.97
N GLU A 92 13.01 -1.59 6.27
CA GLU A 92 12.26 -1.66 5.02
C GLU A 92 12.99 -2.50 3.95
N MET A 93 14.31 -2.35 3.86
CA MET A 93 15.12 -3.16 2.96
C MET A 93 15.06 -4.66 3.31
N LEU A 94 15.13 -5.00 4.61
CA LEU A 94 15.13 -6.40 5.08
C LEU A 94 13.75 -7.05 4.98
N THR A 95 12.66 -6.28 5.01
CA THR A 95 11.30 -6.80 4.86
C THR A 95 10.95 -7.13 3.41
N LYS A 96 11.64 -6.50 2.44
CA LYS A 96 11.43 -6.78 1.02
C LYS A 96 11.98 -8.15 0.64
N LYS A 97 11.15 -8.96 0.05
CA LYS A 97 11.33 -10.41 -0.15
C LYS A 97 12.68 -10.82 -0.74
N TYR A 98 13.23 -10.07 -1.65
CA TYR A 98 14.44 -10.46 -2.41
C TYR A 98 15.64 -9.54 -2.16
N GLU A 99 15.45 -8.42 -1.51
CA GLU A 99 16.48 -7.39 -1.38
C GLU A 99 17.70 -7.87 -0.58
N SER A 100 17.50 -8.65 0.48
CA SER A 100 18.61 -9.20 1.28
C SER A 100 19.52 -10.11 0.45
N ASP A 101 18.94 -11.02 -0.36
CA ASP A 101 19.71 -11.91 -1.23
C ASP A 101 20.47 -11.11 -2.31
N LEU A 102 19.82 -10.11 -2.90
CA LEU A 102 20.42 -9.25 -3.94
C LEU A 102 21.58 -8.43 -3.40
N PHE A 103 21.42 -7.81 -2.24
CA PHE A 103 22.51 -7.07 -1.60
C PHE A 103 23.67 -7.98 -1.20
N LEU A 104 23.38 -9.20 -0.74
CA LEU A 104 24.40 -10.18 -0.39
C LEU A 104 25.18 -10.63 -1.64
N LEU A 105 24.48 -10.92 -2.75
CA LEU A 105 25.09 -11.24 -4.04
C LEU A 105 26.02 -10.13 -4.53
N GLU A 106 25.53 -8.87 -4.53
CA GLU A 106 26.32 -7.71 -4.91
C GLU A 106 27.54 -7.50 -3.98
N ALA A 107 27.37 -7.74 -2.67
CA ALA A 107 28.44 -7.60 -1.69
C ALA A 107 29.54 -8.64 -1.89
N TYR A 108 29.19 -9.88 -2.18
CA TYR A 108 30.15 -10.95 -2.48
C TYR A 108 30.90 -10.68 -3.79
N ASN A 109 30.19 -10.26 -4.84
CA ASN A 109 30.80 -9.90 -6.12
C ASN A 109 31.81 -8.74 -5.96
N ARG A 110 31.46 -7.67 -5.23
CA ARG A 110 32.38 -6.55 -4.98
C ARG A 110 33.63 -6.94 -4.18
N ARG A 111 33.55 -7.98 -3.37
CA ARG A 111 34.69 -8.47 -2.54
C ARG A 111 35.46 -9.61 -3.20
N GLY A 112 35.10 -10.02 -4.43
CA GLY A 112 35.75 -11.12 -5.13
C GLY A 112 35.44 -12.51 -4.54
N ALA A 113 34.42 -12.62 -3.69
CA ALA A 113 33.99 -13.88 -3.09
C ALA A 113 33.06 -14.66 -4.03
N TYR A 114 33.51 -14.91 -5.26
CA TYR A 114 32.69 -15.43 -6.38
C TYR A 114 32.02 -16.77 -6.10
N LYS A 115 32.66 -17.66 -5.32
CA LYS A 115 32.04 -18.94 -4.93
C LYS A 115 30.77 -18.71 -4.08
N LEU A 116 30.82 -17.79 -3.13
CA LEU A 116 29.67 -17.42 -2.31
C LEU A 116 28.62 -16.69 -3.14
N ALA A 117 29.04 -15.81 -4.04
CA ALA A 117 28.14 -15.11 -4.96
C ALA A 117 27.34 -16.12 -5.82
N ASN A 118 28.02 -17.12 -6.42
CA ASN A 118 27.37 -18.15 -7.22
C ASN A 118 26.38 -18.96 -6.39
N GLN A 119 26.72 -19.38 -5.18
CA GLN A 119 25.81 -20.10 -4.28
C GLN A 119 24.59 -19.26 -3.91
N THR A 120 24.79 -17.98 -3.66
CA THR A 120 23.68 -17.03 -3.36
C THR A 120 22.78 -16.87 -4.58
N TYR A 121 23.34 -16.74 -5.78
CA TYR A 121 22.59 -16.63 -7.02
C TYR A 121 21.76 -17.91 -7.30
N GLU A 122 22.35 -19.10 -7.19
CA GLU A 122 21.64 -20.38 -7.37
C GLU A 122 20.48 -20.54 -6.36
N SER A 123 20.73 -20.19 -5.10
CA SER A 123 19.70 -20.18 -4.05
C SER A 123 18.57 -19.20 -4.38
N PHE A 124 18.92 -18.00 -4.86
CA PHE A 124 17.98 -16.97 -5.26
C PHE A 124 17.13 -17.41 -6.45
N GLU A 125 17.71 -17.96 -7.52
CA GLU A 125 16.97 -18.49 -8.68
C GLU A 125 16.04 -19.64 -8.28
N THR A 126 16.46 -20.48 -7.33
CA THR A 126 15.60 -21.54 -6.78
C THR A 126 14.38 -20.95 -6.05
N LYS A 127 14.59 -19.87 -5.28
CA LYS A 127 13.48 -19.15 -4.60
C LYS A 127 12.52 -18.53 -5.61
N LEU A 128 13.03 -17.89 -6.66
CA LEU A 128 12.21 -17.30 -7.72
C LEU A 128 11.41 -18.35 -8.49
N SER A 129 12.06 -19.46 -8.87
CA SER A 129 11.41 -20.54 -9.63
C SER A 129 10.30 -21.25 -8.83
N ASN A 130 10.39 -21.23 -7.50
CA ASN A 130 9.37 -21.79 -6.61
C ASN A 130 8.26 -20.77 -6.25
N GLU A 131 8.37 -19.54 -6.73
CA GLU A 131 7.33 -18.52 -6.47
C GLU A 131 6.05 -18.87 -7.24
N LYS A 132 4.95 -18.91 -6.51
CA LYS A 132 3.64 -19.26 -7.06
C LYS A 132 2.78 -18.04 -7.36
N HIS A 133 3.15 -16.89 -6.79
CA HIS A 133 2.37 -15.67 -6.92
C HIS A 133 3.00 -14.78 -7.99
N LEU A 134 2.14 -14.18 -8.80
CA LEU A 134 2.54 -13.16 -9.77
C LEU A 134 2.81 -11.84 -9.06
N ASP A 135 3.98 -11.29 -9.25
CA ASP A 135 4.38 -10.03 -8.64
C ASP A 135 5.30 -9.22 -9.56
N LEU A 136 5.09 -7.92 -9.61
CA LEU A 136 5.87 -6.97 -10.44
C LEU A 136 7.37 -6.96 -10.08
N THR A 137 7.70 -7.36 -8.86
CA THR A 137 9.09 -7.38 -8.41
C THR A 137 9.88 -8.59 -8.90
N LEU A 138 9.23 -9.65 -9.41
CA LEU A 138 9.89 -10.89 -9.81
C LEU A 138 10.89 -10.68 -10.94
N GLU A 139 10.44 -10.23 -12.10
CA GLU A 139 11.32 -10.02 -13.26
C GLU A 139 12.35 -8.92 -13.00
N LYS A 140 11.97 -7.87 -12.28
CA LYS A 140 12.92 -6.84 -11.82
C LYS A 140 14.02 -7.41 -10.94
N SER A 141 13.68 -8.26 -9.97
CA SER A 141 14.64 -8.88 -9.06
C SER A 141 15.54 -9.87 -9.79
N ARG A 142 14.97 -10.67 -10.72
CA ARG A 142 15.73 -11.57 -11.59
C ARG A 142 16.73 -10.78 -12.43
N HIS A 143 16.27 -9.72 -13.11
CA HIS A 143 17.15 -8.88 -13.91
C HIS A 143 18.31 -8.29 -13.07
N ARG A 144 18.05 -7.83 -11.85
CA ARG A 144 19.09 -7.30 -10.96
C ARG A 144 20.09 -8.37 -10.54
N ALA A 145 19.64 -9.60 -10.22
CA ALA A 145 20.50 -10.72 -9.88
C ALA A 145 21.39 -11.13 -11.07
N LEU A 146 20.79 -11.26 -12.27
CA LEU A 146 21.50 -11.54 -13.51
C LEU A 146 22.53 -10.44 -13.84
N THR A 147 22.18 -9.17 -13.64
CA THR A 147 23.09 -8.04 -13.80
C THR A 147 24.30 -8.16 -12.86
N ALA A 148 24.05 -8.41 -11.58
CA ALA A 148 25.12 -8.58 -10.58
C ALA A 148 26.01 -9.78 -10.90
N GLN A 149 25.45 -10.85 -11.42
CA GLN A 149 26.19 -12.07 -11.79
C GLN A 149 26.98 -11.87 -13.09
N TYR A 150 26.36 -11.31 -14.13
CA TYR A 150 26.99 -11.14 -15.45
C TYR A 150 28.13 -10.10 -15.43
N PHE A 151 27.92 -8.95 -14.80
CA PHE A 151 28.92 -7.88 -14.72
C PHE A 151 29.92 -8.03 -13.57
N SER A 152 29.84 -9.14 -12.82
CA SER A 152 30.89 -9.48 -11.86
C SER A 152 32.22 -9.73 -12.59
N ASN A 153 33.33 -9.45 -11.92
CA ASN A 153 34.67 -9.80 -12.44
C ASN A 153 34.96 -11.30 -12.41
N ASN A 154 33.92 -12.14 -12.25
CA ASN A 154 34.03 -13.59 -12.24
C ASN A 154 34.45 -14.08 -13.63
N PRO A 155 35.50 -14.92 -13.76
CA PRO A 155 36.02 -15.40 -15.04
C PRO A 155 35.10 -16.39 -15.80
N ILE A 156 33.88 -16.64 -15.34
CA ILE A 156 32.89 -17.48 -16.05
C ILE A 156 32.36 -16.73 -17.29
N LYS A 157 33.26 -16.37 -18.22
CA LYS A 157 32.90 -15.76 -19.51
C LYS A 157 33.19 -16.75 -20.64
N ASN A 158 32.55 -17.93 -20.62
CA ASN A 158 32.57 -18.88 -21.69
C ASN A 158 31.17 -18.97 -22.35
N GLU A 159 30.83 -20.06 -23.04
CA GLU A 159 29.52 -20.29 -23.63
C GLU A 159 28.36 -20.08 -22.64
N ALA A 160 28.58 -20.44 -21.36
CA ALA A 160 27.64 -20.10 -20.27
C ALA A 160 27.37 -18.59 -20.11
N GLY A 161 28.33 -17.74 -20.47
CA GLY A 161 28.17 -16.27 -20.42
C GLY A 161 27.21 -15.73 -21.48
N GLY A 162 27.14 -16.38 -22.66
CA GLY A 162 26.19 -16.00 -23.70
C GLY A 162 24.75 -16.25 -23.28
N ARG A 163 24.48 -17.42 -22.70
CA ARG A 163 23.15 -17.76 -22.16
C ARG A 163 22.73 -16.84 -21.02
N LEU A 164 23.65 -16.57 -20.09
CA LEU A 164 23.38 -15.64 -18.98
C LEU A 164 23.04 -14.23 -19.47
N TYR A 165 23.67 -13.78 -20.57
CA TYR A 165 23.38 -12.49 -21.17
C TYR A 165 22.02 -12.45 -21.85
N GLU A 166 21.63 -13.52 -22.55
CA GLU A 166 20.29 -13.65 -23.14
C GLU A 166 19.21 -13.59 -22.06
N GLU A 167 19.37 -14.35 -20.97
CA GLU A 167 18.45 -14.33 -19.82
C GLU A 167 18.39 -12.95 -19.16
N LEU A 168 19.53 -12.25 -19.04
CA LEU A 168 19.60 -10.89 -18.52
C LEU A 168 18.77 -9.91 -19.36
N VAL A 169 18.96 -9.95 -20.69
CA VAL A 169 18.24 -9.07 -21.61
C VAL A 169 16.75 -9.39 -21.59
N GLU A 170 16.39 -10.66 -21.68
CA GLU A 170 15.00 -11.12 -21.67
C GLU A 170 14.25 -10.71 -20.39
N SER A 171 14.85 -10.94 -19.23
CA SER A 171 14.27 -10.55 -17.93
C SER A 171 14.10 -9.03 -17.82
N GLY A 172 15.08 -8.25 -18.28
CA GLY A 172 14.97 -6.79 -18.32
C GLY A 172 13.83 -6.30 -19.22
N LEU A 173 13.71 -6.88 -20.42
CA LEU A 173 12.64 -6.52 -21.36
C LEU A 173 11.24 -6.93 -20.85
N LYS A 174 11.10 -8.09 -20.17
CA LYS A 174 9.85 -8.48 -19.48
C LYS A 174 9.46 -7.46 -18.41
N SER A 175 10.39 -7.07 -17.55
CA SER A 175 10.14 -6.05 -16.54
C SER A 175 9.74 -4.70 -17.15
N VAL A 176 10.35 -4.30 -18.27
CA VAL A 176 9.95 -3.09 -19.00
C VAL A 176 8.53 -3.20 -19.55
N LYS A 177 8.16 -4.36 -20.11
CA LYS A 177 6.79 -4.63 -20.60
C LYS A 177 5.76 -4.47 -19.48
N GLU A 178 5.99 -5.10 -18.34
CA GLU A 178 5.09 -5.02 -17.18
C GLU A 178 4.87 -3.58 -16.72
N HIS A 179 5.93 -2.80 -16.60
CA HIS A 179 5.81 -1.38 -16.22
C HIS A 179 5.12 -0.54 -17.30
N ALA A 180 5.42 -0.78 -18.58
CA ALA A 180 4.78 -0.08 -19.70
C ALA A 180 3.26 -0.33 -19.75
N LEU A 181 2.81 -1.56 -19.43
CA LEU A 181 1.39 -1.90 -19.35
C LEU A 181 0.70 -1.18 -18.17
N ILE A 182 1.36 -1.06 -17.03
CA ILE A 182 0.84 -0.26 -15.90
C ILE A 182 0.72 1.22 -16.29
N TRP A 183 1.76 1.80 -16.91
CA TRP A 183 1.71 3.20 -17.36
C TRP A 183 0.59 3.40 -18.37
N LEU A 184 0.41 2.48 -19.30
CA LEU A 184 -0.66 2.56 -20.31
C LEU A 184 -2.04 2.50 -19.64
N THR A 185 -2.23 1.62 -18.64
CA THR A 185 -3.47 1.56 -17.85
C THR A 185 -3.75 2.88 -17.14
N GLU A 186 -2.72 3.47 -16.51
CA GLU A 186 -2.85 4.77 -15.83
C GLU A 186 -3.17 5.90 -16.79
N LEU A 187 -2.56 5.91 -17.97
CA LEU A 187 -2.88 6.94 -18.99
C LEU A 187 -4.34 6.86 -19.43
N TYR A 188 -4.90 5.67 -19.61
CA TYR A 188 -6.34 5.49 -19.86
C TYR A 188 -7.20 5.93 -18.68
N ASN A 189 -6.79 5.58 -17.45
CA ASN A 189 -7.50 5.97 -16.23
C ASN A 189 -7.52 7.50 -16.05
N PHE A 190 -6.37 8.15 -16.15
CA PHE A 190 -6.27 9.61 -16.04
C PHE A 190 -6.94 10.34 -17.20
N GLY A 191 -6.81 9.86 -18.44
CA GLY A 191 -7.48 10.43 -19.60
C GLY A 191 -9.00 10.44 -19.49
N ALA A 192 -9.57 9.50 -18.74
CA ALA A 192 -11.02 9.45 -18.49
C ALA A 192 -11.50 10.49 -17.45
N VAL A 193 -10.62 11.05 -16.62
CA VAL A 193 -10.98 11.94 -15.49
C VAL A 193 -10.32 13.32 -15.54
N THR A 194 -9.43 13.55 -16.51
CA THR A 194 -8.72 14.82 -16.66
C THR A 194 -8.91 15.38 -18.09
N GLU A 195 -8.66 16.66 -18.27
CA GLU A 195 -8.69 17.32 -19.59
C GLU A 195 -7.36 17.20 -20.37
N TYR A 196 -6.37 16.48 -19.81
CA TYR A 196 -5.07 16.32 -20.49
C TYR A 196 -5.15 15.31 -21.62
N ASP A 197 -4.54 15.65 -22.76
CA ASP A 197 -4.41 14.73 -23.90
C ASP A 197 -3.15 13.87 -23.77
N TYR A 198 -3.35 12.58 -23.54
CA TYR A 198 -2.29 11.58 -23.47
C TYR A 198 -2.13 10.75 -24.76
N SER A 199 -2.83 11.09 -25.83
CA SER A 199 -2.89 10.28 -27.08
C SER A 199 -1.52 9.94 -27.65
N ALA A 200 -0.57 10.88 -27.65
CA ALA A 200 0.80 10.65 -28.14
C ALA A 200 1.56 9.62 -27.30
N LEU A 201 1.44 9.66 -25.97
CA LEU A 201 2.07 8.68 -25.08
C LEU A 201 1.43 7.29 -25.20
N ILE A 202 0.10 7.25 -25.29
CA ILE A 202 -0.68 6.01 -25.50
C ILE A 202 -0.24 5.36 -26.81
N GLN A 203 -0.17 6.12 -27.90
CA GLN A 203 0.28 5.61 -29.20
C GLN A 203 1.72 5.08 -29.14
N THR A 204 2.62 5.79 -28.47
CA THR A 204 4.01 5.35 -28.29
C THR A 204 4.07 4.02 -27.56
N LEU A 205 3.36 3.86 -26.44
CA LEU A 205 3.34 2.61 -25.69
C LEU A 205 2.71 1.47 -26.49
N HIS A 206 1.62 1.71 -27.22
CA HIS A 206 1.01 0.71 -28.10
C HIS A 206 1.95 0.21 -29.21
N SER A 207 2.83 1.06 -29.73
CA SER A 207 3.81 0.64 -30.72
C SER A 207 4.98 -0.15 -30.11
N PHE A 208 5.30 0.11 -28.85
CA PHE A 208 6.46 -0.46 -28.17
C PHE A 208 6.16 -1.78 -27.44
N ILE A 209 5.04 -1.88 -26.74
CA ILE A 209 4.67 -3.04 -25.91
C ILE A 209 4.68 -4.37 -26.69
N PRO A 210 4.13 -4.45 -27.93
CA PRO A 210 4.04 -5.74 -28.66
C PRO A 210 5.38 -6.36 -29.04
N ILE A 211 6.45 -5.57 -29.10
CA ILE A 211 7.79 -6.07 -29.45
C ILE A 211 8.57 -6.62 -28.24
N LEU A 212 8.03 -6.44 -27.02
CA LEU A 212 8.65 -6.90 -25.78
C LEU A 212 8.21 -8.33 -25.44
N PRO A 213 9.08 -9.15 -24.86
CA PRO A 213 8.76 -10.53 -24.48
C PRO A 213 7.69 -10.58 -23.39
N GLU A 214 6.89 -11.64 -23.42
CA GLU A 214 5.82 -11.86 -22.47
C GLU A 214 6.31 -12.50 -21.17
N SER A 215 5.67 -12.10 -20.06
CA SER A 215 5.69 -12.81 -18.78
C SER A 215 4.26 -13.26 -18.43
N GLN A 216 4.12 -14.13 -17.44
CA GLN A 216 2.80 -14.51 -16.94
C GLN A 216 2.03 -13.28 -16.40
N LEU A 217 2.71 -12.37 -15.71
CA LEU A 217 2.09 -11.15 -15.18
C LEU A 217 1.71 -10.20 -16.32
N SER A 218 2.53 -10.06 -17.36
CA SER A 218 2.21 -9.16 -18.47
C SER A 218 0.90 -9.53 -19.18
N GLN A 219 0.53 -10.81 -19.22
CA GLN A 219 -0.75 -11.25 -19.78
C GLN A 219 -1.95 -10.75 -18.99
N ASP A 220 -1.85 -10.74 -17.65
CA ASP A 220 -2.91 -10.17 -16.80
C ASP A 220 -2.92 -8.63 -16.85
N LEU A 221 -1.77 -7.98 -16.97
CA LEU A 221 -1.67 -6.53 -17.17
C LEU A 221 -2.20 -6.09 -18.55
N GLU A 222 -2.05 -6.91 -19.60
CA GLU A 222 -2.69 -6.66 -20.91
C GLU A 222 -4.22 -6.69 -20.80
N LYS A 223 -4.79 -7.66 -20.07
CA LYS A 223 -6.23 -7.67 -19.78
C LYS A 223 -6.66 -6.41 -19.02
N LEU A 224 -5.81 -5.93 -18.09
CA LEU A 224 -6.09 -4.69 -17.38
C LEU A 224 -6.13 -3.49 -18.34
N VAL A 225 -5.21 -3.40 -19.30
CA VAL A 225 -5.24 -2.38 -20.36
C VAL A 225 -6.53 -2.49 -21.16
N CYS A 226 -6.92 -3.69 -21.66
CA CYS A 226 -8.18 -3.89 -22.39
C CYS A 226 -9.41 -3.49 -21.57
N LEU A 227 -9.40 -3.78 -20.27
CA LEU A 227 -10.46 -3.34 -19.36
C LEU A 227 -10.58 -1.81 -19.31
N PHE A 228 -9.47 -1.08 -19.36
CA PHE A 228 -9.47 0.38 -19.28
C PHE A 228 -9.71 1.05 -20.64
N SER A 229 -9.16 0.53 -21.75
CA SER A 229 -9.36 1.06 -23.10
C SER A 229 -10.76 0.79 -23.65
N ASP A 230 -11.23 -0.46 -23.52
CA ASP A 230 -12.41 -0.95 -24.23
C ASP A 230 -13.60 -1.27 -23.32
N ASN A 231 -13.43 -1.18 -22.00
CA ASN A 231 -14.39 -1.65 -21.00
C ASN A 231 -14.72 -3.15 -21.18
N ASP A 232 -13.68 -3.96 -21.40
CA ASP A 232 -13.81 -5.40 -21.67
C ASP A 232 -14.23 -6.16 -20.41
N ILE A 233 -15.46 -6.72 -20.44
CA ILE A 233 -16.04 -7.47 -19.33
C ILE A 233 -15.31 -8.81 -19.14
N THR A 234 -14.86 -9.44 -20.22
CA THR A 234 -14.18 -10.74 -20.14
C THR A 234 -12.82 -10.59 -19.45
N ALA A 235 -12.13 -9.47 -19.69
CA ALA A 235 -10.93 -9.09 -18.99
C ALA A 235 -11.21 -8.86 -17.49
N PHE A 236 -12.28 -8.17 -17.14
CA PHE A 236 -12.72 -7.96 -15.76
C PHE A 236 -12.95 -9.31 -15.03
N GLU A 237 -13.73 -10.21 -15.62
CA GLU A 237 -14.05 -11.52 -15.04
C GLU A 237 -12.80 -12.39 -14.88
N SER A 238 -11.91 -12.38 -15.89
CA SER A 238 -10.64 -13.11 -15.84
C SER A 238 -9.73 -12.63 -14.70
N LEU A 239 -9.56 -11.31 -14.55
CA LEU A 239 -8.74 -10.71 -13.49
C LEU A 239 -9.35 -10.94 -12.09
N LEU A 240 -10.66 -10.88 -11.97
CA LEU A 240 -11.36 -11.27 -10.73
C LEU A 240 -11.12 -12.74 -10.40
N GLY A 241 -11.13 -13.63 -11.41
CA GLY A 241 -10.77 -15.03 -11.27
C GLY A 241 -9.34 -15.22 -10.75
N SER A 242 -8.38 -14.44 -11.27
CA SER A 242 -6.98 -14.44 -10.81
C SER A 242 -6.87 -13.99 -9.34
N LEU A 243 -7.60 -12.95 -8.91
CA LEU A 243 -7.65 -12.55 -7.50
C LEU A 243 -8.22 -13.66 -6.60
N LYS A 244 -9.33 -14.27 -7.00
CA LYS A 244 -10.00 -15.35 -6.24
C LYS A 244 -9.14 -16.60 -6.11
N SER A 245 -8.39 -16.94 -7.14
CA SER A 245 -7.44 -18.06 -7.12
C SER A 245 -6.13 -17.74 -6.38
N LYS A 246 -6.01 -16.53 -5.81
CA LYS A 246 -4.82 -16.05 -5.12
C LYS A 246 -3.57 -16.06 -6.01
N ALA A 247 -3.73 -15.72 -7.30
CA ALA A 247 -2.61 -15.60 -8.22
C ALA A 247 -1.62 -14.51 -7.79
N TYR A 248 -2.09 -13.52 -7.03
CA TYR A 248 -1.26 -12.44 -6.47
C TYR A 248 -1.18 -12.59 -4.95
N ARG A 249 -0.02 -12.25 -4.38
CA ARG A 249 0.18 -12.30 -2.93
C ARG A 249 -0.56 -11.12 -2.27
N GLU A 250 -1.43 -11.42 -1.30
CA GLU A 250 -2.14 -10.43 -0.50
C GLU A 250 -1.15 -9.46 0.19
N GLY A 251 -1.47 -8.16 0.14
CA GLY A 251 -0.65 -7.08 0.72
C GLY A 251 0.50 -6.59 -0.16
N GLU A 252 0.85 -7.29 -1.24
CA GLU A 252 1.87 -6.83 -2.18
C GLU A 252 1.29 -5.83 -3.20
N PHE A 253 2.19 -5.07 -3.83
CA PHE A 253 1.83 -3.98 -4.74
C PHE A 253 0.92 -4.44 -5.89
N THR A 254 1.23 -5.56 -6.53
CA THR A 254 0.46 -6.09 -7.67
C THR A 254 -0.96 -6.46 -7.29
N HIS A 255 -1.14 -7.14 -6.14
CA HIS A 255 -2.47 -7.45 -5.60
C HIS A 255 -3.28 -6.19 -5.32
N THR A 256 -2.64 -5.20 -4.67
CA THR A 256 -3.27 -3.91 -4.34
C THR A 256 -3.70 -3.17 -5.61
N LEU A 257 -2.80 -3.08 -6.60
CA LEU A 257 -3.04 -2.40 -7.86
C LEU A 257 -4.24 -3.01 -8.60
N ILE A 258 -4.22 -4.32 -8.84
CA ILE A 258 -5.29 -5.01 -9.57
C ILE A 258 -6.62 -4.91 -8.83
N THR A 259 -6.62 -5.09 -7.51
CA THR A 259 -7.84 -4.96 -6.71
C THR A 259 -8.46 -3.57 -6.82
N LEU A 260 -7.67 -2.52 -6.68
CA LEU A 260 -8.15 -1.13 -6.78
C LEU A 260 -8.69 -0.81 -8.17
N TYR A 261 -7.99 -1.23 -9.22
CA TYR A 261 -8.44 -0.99 -10.59
C TYR A 261 -9.74 -1.75 -10.93
N LEU A 262 -9.87 -2.98 -10.45
CA LEU A 262 -11.11 -3.72 -10.64
C LEU A 262 -12.28 -3.09 -9.89
N ILE A 263 -12.08 -2.54 -8.68
CA ILE A 263 -13.12 -1.79 -7.97
C ILE A 263 -13.55 -0.56 -8.78
N VAL A 264 -12.61 0.23 -9.27
CA VAL A 264 -12.89 1.44 -10.07
C VAL A 264 -13.68 1.08 -11.33
N LYS A 265 -13.19 0.09 -12.09
CA LYS A 265 -13.83 -0.31 -13.35
C LYS A 265 -15.11 -1.10 -13.14
N GLY A 266 -15.18 -1.93 -12.12
CA GLY A 266 -16.42 -2.64 -11.77
C GLY A 266 -17.58 -1.68 -11.50
N ASN A 267 -17.35 -0.64 -10.70
CA ASN A 267 -18.34 0.41 -10.46
C ASN A 267 -18.70 1.18 -11.75
N THR A 268 -17.72 1.47 -12.61
CA THR A 268 -17.96 2.13 -13.91
C THR A 268 -18.79 1.25 -14.84
N LEU A 269 -18.43 -0.03 -15.00
CA LEU A 269 -19.17 -0.98 -15.83
C LEU A 269 -20.60 -1.19 -15.32
N HIS A 270 -20.79 -1.21 -14.00
CA HIS A 270 -22.12 -1.28 -13.40
C HIS A 270 -22.93 -0.02 -13.73
N SER A 271 -22.39 1.17 -13.54
CA SER A 271 -23.09 2.42 -13.84
C SER A 271 -23.46 2.57 -15.32
N MET A 272 -22.69 1.93 -16.22
CA MET A 272 -22.99 1.85 -17.65
C MET A 272 -24.02 0.76 -18.01
N GLY A 273 -24.49 -0.02 -17.03
CA GLY A 273 -25.37 -1.16 -17.28
C GLY A 273 -24.71 -2.34 -18.02
N LYS A 274 -23.38 -2.35 -18.10
CA LYS A 274 -22.61 -3.40 -18.81
C LYS A 274 -22.33 -4.61 -17.93
N LEU A 275 -22.19 -4.46 -16.62
CA LEU A 275 -21.86 -5.57 -15.71
C LEU A 275 -23.13 -6.31 -15.31
N HIS A 276 -23.31 -7.53 -15.83
CA HIS A 276 -24.48 -8.37 -15.51
C HIS A 276 -24.36 -9.07 -14.14
N ASN A 277 -23.14 -9.46 -13.76
CA ASN A 277 -22.86 -10.06 -12.46
C ASN A 277 -22.49 -8.99 -11.42
N VAL A 278 -23.50 -8.39 -10.84
CA VAL A 278 -23.33 -7.28 -9.88
C VAL A 278 -22.69 -7.76 -8.56
N ALA A 279 -22.94 -9.02 -8.18
CA ALA A 279 -22.34 -9.63 -6.99
C ALA A 279 -20.78 -9.65 -7.04
N ALA A 280 -20.20 -9.58 -8.24
CA ALA A 280 -18.75 -9.45 -8.42
C ALA A 280 -18.16 -8.20 -7.74
N ILE A 281 -18.91 -7.09 -7.69
CA ILE A 281 -18.49 -5.86 -7.02
C ILE A 281 -18.46 -6.05 -5.50
N ALA A 282 -19.49 -6.68 -4.94
CA ALA A 282 -19.55 -6.98 -3.51
C ALA A 282 -18.40 -7.91 -3.09
N GLU A 283 -18.09 -8.89 -3.92
CA GLU A 283 -16.97 -9.80 -3.73
C GLU A 283 -15.62 -9.06 -3.76
N LEU A 284 -15.43 -8.13 -4.70
CA LEU A 284 -14.23 -7.29 -4.76
C LEU A 284 -14.06 -6.44 -3.50
N TYR A 285 -15.12 -5.83 -3.00
CA TYR A 285 -15.05 -5.07 -1.75
C TYR A 285 -14.74 -5.98 -0.55
N ASN A 286 -15.25 -7.20 -0.49
CA ASN A 286 -14.87 -8.15 0.54
C ASN A 286 -13.38 -8.51 0.45
N ILE A 287 -12.89 -8.87 -0.73
CA ILE A 287 -11.46 -9.15 -0.97
C ILE A 287 -10.60 -7.96 -0.52
N ALA A 288 -10.97 -6.73 -0.91
CA ALA A 288 -10.22 -5.53 -0.59
C ALA A 288 -10.20 -5.20 0.91
N MET A 289 -11.29 -5.49 1.62
CA MET A 289 -11.37 -5.32 3.07
C MET A 289 -10.61 -6.42 3.81
N GLU A 290 -10.73 -7.67 3.40
CA GLU A 290 -10.04 -8.81 4.04
C GLU A 290 -8.52 -8.74 3.85
N SER A 291 -8.07 -8.36 2.66
CA SER A 291 -6.64 -8.17 2.37
C SER A 291 -6.05 -6.85 2.86
N GLY A 292 -6.88 -5.94 3.39
CA GLY A 292 -6.44 -4.63 3.89
C GLY A 292 -6.16 -3.58 2.80
N VAL A 293 -6.42 -3.85 1.53
CA VAL A 293 -6.17 -2.92 0.40
C VAL A 293 -6.85 -1.55 0.58
N LEU A 294 -8.06 -1.54 1.16
CA LEU A 294 -8.79 -0.29 1.45
C LEU A 294 -8.47 0.29 2.83
N MET A 295 -7.60 -0.34 3.60
CA MET A 295 -7.27 0.05 4.97
C MET A 295 -5.87 0.64 5.08
N GLU A 296 -5.70 1.55 6.02
CA GLU A 296 -4.41 2.05 6.47
C GLU A 296 -4.19 1.56 7.90
N LYS A 297 -3.19 0.72 8.14
CA LYS A 297 -2.92 0.09 9.46
C LYS A 297 -4.16 -0.61 10.05
N GLY A 298 -4.89 -1.36 9.22
CA GLY A 298 -6.11 -2.07 9.63
C GLY A 298 -7.33 -1.17 9.85
N ARG A 299 -7.28 0.09 9.45
CA ARG A 299 -8.36 1.06 9.59
C ARG A 299 -8.75 1.69 8.27
N ILE A 300 -10.03 2.02 8.12
CA ILE A 300 -10.59 2.67 6.92
C ILE A 300 -11.13 4.06 7.29
N SER A 301 -10.93 5.06 6.42
CA SER A 301 -11.55 6.36 6.61
C SER A 301 -13.06 6.29 6.46
N MET A 302 -13.80 7.11 7.24
CA MET A 302 -15.26 7.15 7.19
C MET A 302 -15.78 7.50 5.79
N VAL A 303 -15.09 8.36 5.05
CA VAL A 303 -15.46 8.74 3.68
C VAL A 303 -15.40 7.52 2.73
N ARG A 304 -14.30 6.76 2.77
CA ARG A 304 -14.18 5.53 1.97
C ARG A 304 -15.25 4.51 2.36
N PHE A 305 -15.47 4.32 3.66
CA PHE A 305 -16.46 3.38 4.16
C PHE A 305 -17.88 3.75 3.72
N THR A 306 -18.31 5.01 3.85
CA THR A 306 -19.65 5.44 3.40
C THR A 306 -19.84 5.37 1.90
N ASN A 307 -18.79 5.65 1.11
CA ASN A 307 -18.87 5.49 -0.35
C ASN A 307 -19.04 4.02 -0.74
N MET A 308 -18.33 3.13 -0.04
CA MET A 308 -18.47 1.68 -0.23
C MET A 308 -19.86 1.19 0.16
N ILE A 309 -20.41 1.63 1.32
CA ILE A 309 -21.79 1.30 1.70
C ILE A 309 -22.79 1.79 0.66
N SER A 310 -22.64 3.00 0.12
CA SER A 310 -23.51 3.50 -0.94
C SER A 310 -23.45 2.63 -2.20
N ALA A 311 -22.26 2.23 -2.64
CA ALA A 311 -22.08 1.36 -3.79
C ALA A 311 -22.70 -0.03 -3.55
N LEU A 312 -22.43 -0.64 -2.39
CA LEU A 312 -22.96 -1.95 -2.01
C LEU A 312 -24.48 -1.95 -1.85
N SER A 313 -25.06 -0.90 -1.26
CA SER A 313 -26.51 -0.79 -1.06
C SER A 313 -27.27 -0.61 -2.37
N ALA A 314 -26.60 -0.15 -3.42
CA ALA A 314 -27.21 -0.05 -4.76
C ALA A 314 -27.30 -1.40 -5.49
N ILE A 315 -26.55 -2.41 -5.04
CA ILE A 315 -26.38 -3.69 -5.76
C ILE A 315 -26.76 -4.92 -4.94
N GLU A 316 -26.67 -4.85 -3.62
CA GLU A 316 -26.86 -5.98 -2.70
C GLU A 316 -28.15 -5.85 -1.90
N SER A 317 -28.59 -6.95 -1.31
CA SER A 317 -29.77 -6.94 -0.42
C SER A 317 -29.49 -6.14 0.86
N TYR A 318 -30.53 -5.54 1.43
CA TYR A 318 -30.48 -4.84 2.70
C TYR A 318 -29.77 -5.64 3.80
N ALA A 319 -30.16 -6.91 3.96
CA ALA A 319 -29.60 -7.78 4.99
C ALA A 319 -28.10 -8.07 4.80
N TRP A 320 -27.67 -8.21 3.57
CA TRP A 320 -26.25 -8.43 3.24
C TRP A 320 -25.41 -7.20 3.64
N VAL A 321 -25.88 -6.00 3.29
CA VAL A 321 -25.15 -4.75 3.62
C VAL A 321 -25.15 -4.51 5.14
N GLU A 322 -26.24 -4.84 5.86
CA GLU A 322 -26.27 -4.79 7.33
C GLU A 322 -25.18 -5.70 7.97
N GLN A 323 -25.01 -6.90 7.43
CA GLN A 323 -23.93 -7.80 7.89
C GLN A 323 -22.55 -7.23 7.60
N PHE A 324 -22.38 -6.64 6.42
CA PHE A 324 -21.12 -5.99 6.03
C PHE A 324 -20.79 -4.80 6.96
N ILE A 325 -21.77 -3.93 7.23
CA ILE A 325 -21.63 -2.82 8.18
C ILE A 325 -21.20 -3.36 9.55
N THR A 326 -21.93 -4.33 10.09
CA THR A 326 -21.68 -4.92 11.41
C THR A 326 -20.27 -5.50 11.51
N ARG A 327 -19.78 -6.16 10.44
CA ARG A 327 -18.45 -6.76 10.40
C ARG A 327 -17.33 -5.72 10.43
N TRP A 328 -17.48 -4.60 9.70
CA TRP A 328 -16.37 -3.71 9.41
C TRP A 328 -16.41 -2.34 10.09
N ILE A 329 -17.53 -1.96 10.70
CA ILE A 329 -17.68 -0.63 11.32
C ILE A 329 -16.65 -0.37 12.44
N GLY A 330 -16.20 -1.41 13.13
CA GLY A 330 -15.15 -1.32 14.17
C GLY A 330 -13.78 -0.88 13.64
N ASN A 331 -13.53 -1.04 12.34
CA ASN A 331 -12.29 -0.64 11.68
C ASN A 331 -12.33 0.81 11.18
N VAL A 332 -13.44 1.52 11.30
CA VAL A 332 -13.59 2.88 10.78
C VAL A 332 -12.86 3.89 11.68
N ILE A 333 -12.08 4.78 11.06
CA ILE A 333 -11.46 5.92 11.74
C ILE A 333 -12.56 6.95 12.02
N THR A 334 -12.94 7.09 13.27
CA THR A 334 -13.99 8.04 13.70
C THR A 334 -13.80 8.47 15.15
N THR A 335 -14.23 9.68 15.47
CA THR A 335 -14.31 10.20 16.85
C THR A 335 -15.62 9.81 17.55
N ASP A 336 -16.64 9.43 16.76
CA ASP A 336 -17.94 8.98 17.24
C ASP A 336 -18.41 7.75 16.46
N LEU A 337 -18.15 6.57 17.01
CA LEU A 337 -18.51 5.30 16.41
C LEU A 337 -20.03 5.16 16.23
N LYS A 338 -20.82 5.64 17.19
CA LYS A 338 -22.28 5.57 17.13
C LYS A 338 -22.84 6.40 15.98
N ALA A 339 -22.34 7.63 15.82
CA ALA A 339 -22.75 8.48 14.70
C ALA A 339 -22.37 7.87 13.34
N SER A 340 -21.16 7.33 13.25
CA SER A 340 -20.68 6.65 12.02
C SER A 340 -21.50 5.39 11.68
N THR A 341 -21.85 4.60 12.69
CA THR A 341 -22.72 3.44 12.54
C THR A 341 -24.12 3.84 12.06
N ASN A 342 -24.71 4.85 12.68
CA ASN A 342 -26.01 5.35 12.29
C ASN A 342 -26.02 5.88 10.84
N LEU A 343 -24.96 6.59 10.42
CA LEU A 343 -24.87 7.09 9.05
C LEU A 343 -24.75 5.94 8.03
N ALA A 344 -23.99 4.88 8.35
CA ALA A 344 -23.88 3.70 7.48
C ALA A 344 -25.24 2.98 7.33
N HIS A 345 -25.97 2.76 8.44
CA HIS A 345 -27.32 2.18 8.40
C HIS A 345 -28.33 3.09 7.70
N ALA A 346 -28.22 4.41 7.87
CA ALA A 346 -29.08 5.35 7.17
C ALA A 346 -28.88 5.29 5.65
N LEU A 347 -27.63 5.19 5.18
CA LEU A 347 -27.32 5.00 3.76
C LEU A 347 -27.92 3.70 3.21
N ASN A 348 -27.70 2.58 3.90
CA ASN A 348 -28.30 1.31 3.49
C ASN A 348 -29.83 1.37 3.44
N SER A 349 -30.45 1.95 4.48
CA SER A 349 -31.90 2.12 4.54
C SER A 349 -32.44 3.01 3.42
N PHE A 350 -31.68 4.07 3.05
CA PHE A 350 -32.06 4.97 1.98
C PHE A 350 -32.12 4.29 0.61
N TYR A 351 -31.07 3.56 0.24
CA TYR A 351 -31.05 2.83 -1.04
C TYR A 351 -32.11 1.73 -1.15
N HIS A 352 -32.63 1.25 -0.01
CA HIS A 352 -33.69 0.25 0.05
C HIS A 352 -35.06 0.85 0.38
N GLU A 353 -35.23 2.17 0.20
CA GLU A 353 -36.51 2.89 0.38
C GLU A 353 -37.13 2.76 1.78
N LYS A 354 -36.35 2.40 2.80
CA LYS A 354 -36.77 2.29 4.20
C LYS A 354 -36.69 3.67 4.90
N TYR A 355 -37.42 4.65 4.40
CA TYR A 355 -37.30 6.06 4.83
C TYR A 355 -37.59 6.29 6.32
N LYS A 356 -38.46 5.49 6.95
CA LYS A 356 -38.68 5.56 8.41
C LYS A 356 -37.39 5.22 9.20
N ASP A 357 -36.62 4.26 8.73
CA ASP A 357 -35.33 3.89 9.34
C ASP A 357 -34.30 4.96 9.09
N VAL A 358 -34.27 5.57 7.91
CA VAL A 358 -33.40 6.74 7.61
C VAL A 358 -33.62 7.85 8.61
N ILE A 359 -34.91 8.25 8.80
CA ILE A 359 -35.27 9.31 9.76
C ILE A 359 -34.84 8.92 11.18
N ARG A 360 -35.08 7.68 11.62
CA ARG A 360 -34.66 7.18 12.92
C ARG A 360 -33.16 7.28 13.14
N TYR A 361 -32.33 6.85 12.17
CA TYR A 361 -30.88 6.86 12.29
C TYR A 361 -30.30 8.27 12.24
N THR A 362 -30.90 9.17 11.47
CA THR A 362 -30.39 10.55 11.28
C THR A 362 -30.89 11.56 12.32
N ALA A 363 -32.05 11.34 12.95
CA ALA A 363 -32.68 12.29 13.87
C ALA A 363 -31.97 12.44 15.23
N GLN A 364 -31.20 11.44 15.67
CA GLN A 364 -30.71 11.36 17.05
C GLN A 364 -29.18 11.54 17.17
N THR A 365 -28.49 11.99 16.14
CA THR A 365 -27.05 11.88 16.09
C THR A 365 -26.34 13.23 15.99
N SER A 366 -25.42 13.50 16.91
CA SER A 366 -24.44 14.56 16.75
C SER A 366 -23.26 14.02 15.92
N TYR A 367 -23.05 14.57 14.75
CA TYR A 367 -21.96 14.12 13.86
C TYR A 367 -20.69 14.90 14.14
N GLY A 368 -19.56 14.19 14.30
CA GLY A 368 -18.25 14.76 14.64
C GLY A 368 -17.57 15.51 13.49
N SER A 369 -17.97 15.26 12.22
CA SER A 369 -17.43 15.97 11.07
C SER A 369 -18.52 16.71 10.29
N PRO A 370 -18.20 17.89 9.69
CA PRO A 370 -19.13 18.64 8.84
C PRO A 370 -19.70 17.82 7.69
N ASP A 371 -18.88 16.98 7.03
CA ASP A 371 -19.28 16.17 5.90
C ASP A 371 -20.30 15.09 6.29
N GLN A 372 -20.08 14.42 7.43
CA GLN A 372 -21.03 13.45 7.96
C GLN A 372 -22.35 14.10 8.31
N LYS A 373 -22.30 15.29 8.93
CA LYS A 373 -23.47 16.07 9.28
C LYS A 373 -24.26 16.47 8.04
N LEU A 374 -23.59 16.95 7.00
CA LEU A 374 -24.23 17.34 5.75
C LEU A 374 -24.90 16.15 5.05
N ARG A 375 -24.21 15.00 4.96
CA ARG A 375 -24.78 13.77 4.40
C ARG A 375 -26.00 13.28 5.17
N ALA A 376 -25.90 13.21 6.49
CA ALA A 376 -27.02 12.78 7.33
C ALA A 376 -28.22 13.71 7.20
N PHE A 377 -27.98 15.03 7.15
CA PHE A 377 -29.02 16.03 6.98
C PHE A 377 -29.70 15.93 5.61
N ALA A 378 -28.93 15.73 4.54
CA ALA A 378 -29.47 15.50 3.20
C ALA A 378 -30.34 14.26 3.13
N LEU A 379 -29.87 13.13 3.66
CA LEU A 379 -30.64 11.88 3.74
C LEU A 379 -31.94 12.07 4.54
N HIS A 380 -31.87 12.79 5.67
CA HIS A 380 -33.03 13.06 6.52
C HIS A 380 -34.10 13.86 5.78
N ILE A 381 -33.69 14.96 5.11
CA ILE A 381 -34.63 15.80 4.33
C ILE A 381 -35.27 14.98 3.23
N ILE A 382 -34.46 14.27 2.42
CA ILE A 382 -35.01 13.48 1.31
C ILE A 382 -35.99 12.44 1.84
N ALA A 383 -35.66 11.74 2.93
CA ALA A 383 -36.56 10.74 3.53
C ALA A 383 -37.85 11.28 4.12
N LEU A 384 -37.90 12.58 4.48
CA LEU A 384 -39.14 13.23 4.94
C LEU A 384 -40.12 13.54 3.80
N TYR A 385 -39.60 13.69 2.56
CA TYR A 385 -40.39 14.04 1.40
C TYR A 385 -40.68 12.86 0.46
N ALA A 386 -40.07 11.70 0.71
CA ALA A 386 -40.27 10.46 -0.02
C ALA A 386 -41.36 9.58 0.62
#